data_7931539d51cd5d7ab339622ffe722ea9
#
_entry.id   7931539d51cd5d7ab339622ffe722ea9
#
_cell.length_a   1.000
_cell.length_b   1.000
_cell.length_c   1.000
_cell.angle_alpha   90.00
_cell.angle_beta   90.00
_cell.angle_gamma   90.00
#
_symmetry.space_group_name_H-M   'P 1'
#
loop_
_entity.id
_entity.type
_entity.pdbx_description
1 polymer ?
#
loop_
_entity_poly.entity_id
_entity_poly.type
_entity_poly.pdbx_seq_one_letter_code
_entity_poly.pdbx_strand_id
1 'polypeptide(L)'
;MMLAWMLLAVTLEGLPPEAPVQGTVITVDLSTNQAYLFRDGVLIRKSKAATGSEKVLRHGRQVWWFRTPRGRYEVLGKIKDPVWTKPDWAFIEEGKKVPPPDSPLREEKGKLGKYALDLGERVMIHGTNEPSTIGRKVTHGCIRLPHDMLSLLWKEAEVGTTVVIYESDAASIEHVRGRNDLEMTK
;
A
#
# COMPACT_ATOMS: atom_id res chain seq x y z
N MET A 1 -39.03 -25.72 -41.55
CA MET A 1 -38.17 -24.53 -41.40
C MET A 1 -37.49 -24.61 -40.04
N MET A 2 -36.25 -25.11 -40.02
CA MET A 2 -35.41 -25.15 -38.80
C MET A 2 -34.44 -23.96 -38.84
N LEU A 3 -34.63 -23.00 -37.92
CA LEU A 3 -33.67 -21.94 -37.74
C LEU A 3 -32.50 -22.50 -36.92
N ALA A 4 -31.34 -22.63 -37.56
CA ALA A 4 -30.07 -22.92 -36.90
C ALA A 4 -29.58 -21.65 -36.19
N TRP A 5 -29.47 -21.70 -34.88
CA TRP A 5 -28.80 -20.68 -34.08
C TRP A 5 -27.30 -20.88 -34.20
N MET A 6 -26.67 -20.00 -34.94
CA MET A 6 -25.22 -19.92 -35.07
C MET A 6 -24.69 -19.19 -33.84
N LEU A 7 -24.20 -19.93 -32.84
CA LEU A 7 -23.40 -19.39 -31.73
C LEU A 7 -22.09 -18.86 -32.33
N LEU A 8 -21.98 -17.52 -32.39
CA LEU A 8 -20.68 -16.87 -32.64
C LEU A 8 -19.79 -17.12 -31.42
N ALA A 9 -18.90 -18.09 -31.51
CA ALA A 9 -17.77 -18.19 -30.59
C ALA A 9 -16.83 -17.02 -30.89
N VAL A 10 -16.85 -16.00 -30.04
CA VAL A 10 -15.81 -14.96 -30.04
C VAL A 10 -14.54 -15.61 -29.52
N THR A 11 -13.68 -16.03 -30.43
CA THR A 11 -12.33 -16.46 -30.11
C THR A 11 -11.56 -15.22 -29.62
N LEU A 12 -11.02 -15.29 -28.43
CA LEU A 12 -10.10 -14.30 -27.82
C LEU A 12 -8.70 -14.29 -28.50
N GLU A 13 -8.65 -14.65 -29.77
CA GLU A 13 -7.42 -14.61 -30.57
C GLU A 13 -7.26 -13.24 -31.20
N GLY A 14 -6.39 -12.43 -30.61
CA GLY A 14 -5.98 -11.16 -31.22
C GLY A 14 -5.75 -9.97 -30.30
N LEU A 15 -5.80 -10.15 -28.98
CA LEU A 15 -5.19 -9.12 -28.12
C LEU A 15 -3.67 -9.22 -28.26
N PRO A 16 -2.95 -8.13 -28.57
CA PRO A 16 -1.51 -8.16 -28.55
C PRO A 16 -1.06 -8.61 -27.16
N PRO A 17 0.02 -9.41 -27.01
CA PRO A 17 0.54 -9.75 -25.70
C PRO A 17 0.77 -8.44 -24.96
N GLU A 18 0.18 -8.32 -23.74
CA GLU A 18 0.40 -7.14 -22.91
C GLU A 18 1.91 -6.93 -22.83
N ALA A 19 2.35 -5.72 -23.19
CA ALA A 19 3.77 -5.38 -23.10
C ALA A 19 4.22 -5.67 -21.65
N PRO A 20 5.35 -6.37 -21.46
CA PRO A 20 5.84 -6.69 -20.14
C PRO A 20 5.94 -5.41 -19.31
N VAL A 21 5.45 -5.44 -18.09
CA VAL A 21 5.55 -4.29 -17.16
C VAL A 21 7.02 -3.96 -16.99
N GLN A 22 7.44 -2.82 -17.55
CA GLN A 22 8.82 -2.35 -17.45
C GLN A 22 8.98 -1.42 -16.26
N GLY A 23 10.18 -1.42 -15.69
CA GLY A 23 10.53 -0.56 -14.57
C GLY A 23 10.13 -1.11 -13.20
N THR A 24 10.24 -0.22 -12.21
CA THR A 24 9.95 -0.53 -10.81
C THR A 24 8.47 -0.36 -10.51
N VAL A 25 7.87 -1.37 -9.86
CA VAL A 25 6.49 -1.33 -9.37
C VAL A 25 6.45 -1.78 -7.92
N ILE A 26 5.72 -1.06 -7.10
CA ILE A 26 5.44 -1.42 -5.71
C ILE A 26 3.99 -1.85 -5.63
N THR A 27 3.71 -2.98 -4.97
CA THR A 27 2.33 -3.37 -4.69
C THR A 27 2.13 -3.61 -3.21
N VAL A 28 0.93 -3.32 -2.71
CA VAL A 28 0.54 -3.53 -1.32
C VAL A 28 -0.79 -4.27 -1.27
N ASP A 29 -0.77 -5.46 -0.72
CA ASP A 29 -1.96 -6.28 -0.51
C ASP A 29 -2.49 -6.07 0.93
N LEU A 30 -3.66 -5.45 1.02
CA LEU A 30 -4.32 -5.13 2.29
C LEU A 30 -4.94 -6.36 2.98
N SER A 31 -5.26 -7.42 2.23
CA SER A 31 -5.83 -8.64 2.80
C SER A 31 -4.78 -9.43 3.57
N THR A 32 -3.55 -9.47 3.08
CA THR A 32 -2.43 -10.21 3.67
C THR A 32 -1.48 -9.34 4.47
N ASN A 33 -1.65 -7.99 4.44
CA ASN A 33 -0.72 -7.01 5.00
C ASN A 33 0.71 -7.23 4.49
N GLN A 34 0.87 -7.34 3.17
CA GLN A 34 2.17 -7.52 2.52
C GLN A 34 2.44 -6.45 1.47
N ALA A 35 3.70 -6.08 1.35
CA ALA A 35 4.22 -5.22 0.30
C ALA A 35 5.22 -5.98 -0.55
N TYR A 36 5.22 -5.69 -1.85
CA TYR A 36 6.06 -6.34 -2.85
C TYR A 36 6.75 -5.28 -3.70
N LEU A 37 8.00 -5.54 -4.03
CA LEU A 37 8.78 -4.77 -5.00
C LEU A 37 9.02 -5.64 -6.22
N PHE A 38 8.64 -5.14 -7.39
CA PHE A 38 8.92 -5.75 -8.68
C PHE A 38 9.84 -4.85 -9.49
N ARG A 39 10.66 -5.46 -10.34
CA ARG A 39 11.41 -4.80 -11.40
C ARG A 39 11.25 -5.59 -12.69
N ASP A 40 10.79 -4.94 -13.75
CA ASP A 40 10.54 -5.55 -15.05
C ASP A 40 9.68 -6.83 -14.96
N GLY A 41 8.64 -6.79 -14.12
CA GLY A 41 7.74 -7.89 -13.86
C GLY A 41 8.28 -8.99 -12.92
N VAL A 42 9.57 -8.93 -12.52
CA VAL A 42 10.19 -9.90 -11.62
C VAL A 42 10.06 -9.46 -10.16
N LEU A 43 9.63 -10.36 -9.28
CA LEU A 43 9.58 -10.09 -7.84
C LEU A 43 11.00 -10.00 -7.27
N ILE A 44 11.37 -8.82 -6.77
CA ILE A 44 12.67 -8.55 -6.14
C ILE A 44 12.60 -8.82 -4.62
N ARG A 45 11.53 -8.38 -3.97
CA ARG A 45 11.39 -8.50 -2.51
C ARG A 45 9.91 -8.49 -2.11
N LYS A 46 9.61 -9.25 -1.06
CA LYS A 46 8.35 -9.13 -0.32
C LYS A 46 8.61 -8.89 1.16
N SER A 47 7.69 -8.21 1.84
CA SER A 47 7.78 -7.92 3.25
C SER A 47 6.39 -7.77 3.86
N LYS A 48 6.27 -8.03 5.16
CA LYS A 48 5.07 -7.62 5.91
C LYS A 48 4.97 -6.10 5.93
N ALA A 49 3.73 -5.60 5.95
CA ALA A 49 3.39 -4.18 6.06
C ALA A 49 2.38 -3.97 7.20
N ALA A 50 2.35 -2.79 7.81
CA ALA A 50 1.20 -2.39 8.60
C ALA A 50 0.34 -1.44 7.79
N THR A 51 -0.98 -1.62 7.85
CA THR A 51 -1.97 -0.89 7.04
C THR A 51 -3.08 -0.30 7.93
N GLY A 52 -4.04 0.40 7.33
CA GLY A 52 -5.16 1.04 8.01
C GLY A 52 -5.92 0.09 8.92
N SER A 53 -6.29 0.61 10.09
CA SER A 53 -6.96 -0.19 11.15
C SER A 53 -8.44 -0.45 10.89
N GLU A 54 -9.03 0.18 9.85
CA GLU A 54 -10.46 0.19 9.53
C GLU A 54 -11.36 0.79 10.63
N LYS A 55 -10.75 1.36 11.66
CA LYS A 55 -11.49 2.04 12.74
C LYS A 55 -12.09 3.35 12.28
N VAL A 56 -13.17 3.75 12.94
CA VAL A 56 -13.82 5.05 12.75
C VAL A 56 -13.71 5.83 14.06
N LEU A 57 -13.11 7.01 13.98
CA LEU A 57 -13.11 8.00 15.07
C LEU A 57 -14.17 9.05 14.79
N ARG A 58 -14.99 9.38 15.80
CA ARG A 58 -16.01 10.43 15.74
C ARG A 58 -15.77 11.43 16.86
N HIS A 59 -15.77 12.73 16.50
CA HIS A 59 -15.67 13.81 17.47
C HIS A 59 -16.50 15.01 17.00
N GLY A 60 -17.58 15.32 17.68
CA GLY A 60 -18.55 16.32 17.23
C GLY A 60 -19.12 15.96 15.86
N ARG A 61 -18.92 16.85 14.87
CA ARG A 61 -19.35 16.63 13.47
C ARG A 61 -18.27 15.99 12.61
N GLN A 62 -17.05 15.82 13.15
CA GLN A 62 -15.93 15.25 12.40
C GLN A 62 -15.94 13.72 12.49
N VAL A 63 -15.62 13.07 11.37
CA VAL A 63 -15.51 11.62 11.26
C VAL A 63 -14.25 11.30 10.48
N TRP A 64 -13.40 10.45 11.04
CA TRP A 64 -12.21 9.90 10.37
C TRP A 64 -12.35 8.40 10.25
N TRP A 65 -12.12 7.90 9.05
CA TRP A 65 -12.04 6.47 8.79
C TRP A 65 -10.59 6.10 8.48
N PHE A 66 -10.00 5.32 9.35
CA PHE A 66 -8.59 4.96 9.31
C PHE A 66 -8.33 3.77 8.40
N ARG A 67 -8.55 3.95 7.11
CA ARG A 67 -8.31 2.93 6.08
C ARG A 67 -7.16 3.35 5.16
N THR A 68 -6.40 2.35 4.69
CA THR A 68 -5.49 2.55 3.56
C THR A 68 -6.32 2.53 2.28
N PRO A 69 -6.35 3.60 1.48
CA PRO A 69 -7.18 3.65 0.28
C PRO A 69 -6.60 2.74 -0.80
N ARG A 70 -7.48 2.01 -1.49
CA ARG A 70 -7.12 1.18 -2.65
C ARG A 70 -6.99 2.05 -3.89
N GLY A 71 -6.16 1.62 -4.83
CA GLY A 71 -6.02 2.30 -6.10
C GLY A 71 -4.61 2.19 -6.67
N ARG A 72 -4.44 2.85 -7.80
CA ARG A 72 -3.13 3.06 -8.42
C ARG A 72 -2.65 4.47 -8.06
N TYR A 73 -1.46 4.54 -7.56
CA TYR A 73 -0.76 5.75 -7.15
C TYR A 73 0.59 5.84 -7.86
N GLU A 74 1.21 6.99 -7.72
CA GLU A 74 2.60 7.21 -8.11
C GLU A 74 3.36 7.80 -6.91
N VAL A 75 4.64 7.53 -6.83
CA VAL A 75 5.52 8.21 -5.87
C VAL A 75 5.64 9.67 -6.29
N LEU A 76 5.07 10.58 -5.52
CA LEU A 76 5.11 12.03 -5.78
C LEU A 76 6.35 12.68 -5.16
N GLY A 77 6.92 12.06 -4.13
CA GLY A 77 8.11 12.59 -3.45
C GLY A 77 8.81 11.55 -2.59
N LYS A 78 10.09 11.77 -2.39
CA LYS A 78 10.96 10.97 -1.51
C LYS A 78 11.45 11.88 -0.37
N ILE A 79 11.17 11.52 0.88
CA ILE A 79 11.45 12.35 2.05
C ILE A 79 12.41 11.60 2.98
N LYS A 80 13.58 12.18 3.21
CA LYS A 80 14.56 11.67 4.18
C LYS A 80 14.33 12.31 5.53
N ASP A 81 14.45 11.53 6.60
CA ASP A 81 14.23 11.94 7.99
C ASP A 81 12.90 12.72 8.18
N PRO A 82 11.74 12.11 7.74
CA PRO A 82 10.46 12.80 7.74
C PRO A 82 10.01 13.16 9.15
N VAL A 83 9.48 14.38 9.30
CA VAL A 83 8.82 14.82 10.53
C VAL A 83 7.31 14.56 10.38
N TRP A 84 6.72 13.87 11.36
CA TRP A 84 5.29 13.67 11.37
C TRP A 84 4.59 14.91 11.92
N THR A 85 3.75 15.54 11.09
CA THR A 85 2.85 16.61 11.54
C THR A 85 1.59 15.97 12.07
N LYS A 86 1.45 15.94 13.39
CA LYS A 86 0.36 15.32 14.13
C LYS A 86 -0.98 15.99 13.79
N PRO A 87 -1.93 15.26 13.17
CA PRO A 87 -3.23 15.80 12.81
C PRO A 87 -4.17 15.86 14.03
N ASP A 88 -5.30 16.58 13.90
CA ASP A 88 -6.27 16.78 14.97
C ASP A 88 -6.76 15.48 15.61
N TRP A 89 -7.07 14.47 14.77
CA TRP A 89 -7.56 13.19 15.25
C TRP A 89 -6.59 12.51 16.22
N ALA A 90 -5.28 12.73 16.07
CA ALA A 90 -4.30 12.09 16.94
C ALA A 90 -4.32 12.68 18.37
N PHE A 91 -4.56 13.97 18.51
CA PHE A 91 -4.78 14.59 19.82
C PHE A 91 -6.10 14.14 20.44
N ILE A 92 -7.14 14.01 19.62
CA ILE A 92 -8.47 13.56 20.06
C ILE A 92 -8.43 12.12 20.57
N GLU A 93 -7.74 11.20 19.85
CA GLU A 93 -7.55 9.82 20.31
C GLU A 93 -6.78 9.74 21.63
N GLU A 94 -5.85 10.66 21.87
CA GLU A 94 -5.11 10.75 23.13
C GLU A 94 -5.88 11.47 24.24
N GLY A 95 -7.11 11.94 23.99
CA GLY A 95 -7.90 12.72 24.95
C GLY A 95 -7.30 14.10 25.25
N LYS A 96 -6.48 14.62 24.36
CA LYS A 96 -5.78 15.91 24.49
C LYS A 96 -6.50 17.03 23.74
N LYS A 97 -6.31 18.26 24.21
CA LYS A 97 -6.76 19.44 23.47
C LYS A 97 -5.97 19.57 22.16
N VAL A 98 -6.67 19.81 21.05
CA VAL A 98 -6.07 20.04 19.75
C VAL A 98 -5.38 21.41 19.75
N PRO A 99 -4.05 21.49 19.51
CA PRO A 99 -3.35 22.75 19.45
C PRO A 99 -3.56 23.46 18.09
N PRO A 100 -3.22 24.76 17.97
CA PRO A 100 -3.23 25.47 16.69
C PRO A 100 -2.43 24.73 15.60
N PRO A 101 -2.76 24.96 14.30
CA PRO A 101 -2.10 24.27 13.18
C PRO A 101 -0.59 24.47 13.10
N ASP A 102 -0.08 25.62 13.52
CA ASP A 102 1.33 26.04 13.53
C ASP A 102 2.06 25.69 14.84
N SER A 103 1.40 25.01 15.75
CA SER A 103 2.00 24.67 17.04
C SER A 103 3.13 23.65 16.89
N PRO A 104 4.29 23.86 17.52
CA PRO A 104 5.39 22.89 17.55
C PRO A 104 5.02 21.59 18.26
N LEU A 105 3.93 21.55 19.04
CA LEU A 105 3.39 20.33 19.65
C LEU A 105 2.86 19.33 18.60
N ARG A 106 2.70 19.76 17.36
CA ARG A 106 2.29 18.91 16.24
C ARG A 106 3.45 18.18 15.58
N GLU A 107 4.69 18.56 15.84
CA GLU A 107 5.84 17.94 15.21
C GLU A 107 6.39 16.78 16.05
N GLU A 108 6.48 15.61 15.43
CA GLU A 108 7.06 14.42 16.06
C GLU A 108 8.13 13.83 15.13
N LYS A 109 9.38 13.96 15.54
CA LYS A 109 10.55 13.42 14.81
C LYS A 109 10.70 11.92 15.09
N GLY A 110 11.14 11.16 14.06
CA GLY A 110 11.44 9.74 14.19
C GLY A 110 10.22 8.81 14.13
N LYS A 111 8.99 9.32 14.25
CA LYS A 111 7.75 8.52 14.20
C LYS A 111 7.59 7.77 12.87
N LEU A 112 7.96 8.39 11.77
CA LEU A 112 7.85 7.85 10.42
C LEU A 112 9.10 7.06 9.96
N GLY A 113 10.08 6.87 10.86
CA GLY A 113 11.34 6.25 10.52
C GLY A 113 12.25 7.14 9.66
N LYS A 114 13.20 6.52 8.95
CA LYS A 114 14.27 7.25 8.24
C LYS A 114 13.85 7.78 6.87
N TYR A 115 12.89 7.14 6.21
CA TYR A 115 12.46 7.45 4.85
C TYR A 115 10.94 7.44 4.75
N ALA A 116 10.40 8.24 3.82
CA ALA A 116 9.02 8.13 3.38
C ALA A 116 8.93 8.34 1.86
N LEU A 117 8.01 7.62 1.23
CA LEU A 117 7.56 7.82 -0.14
C LEU A 117 6.16 8.43 -0.06
N ASP A 118 6.00 9.65 -0.57
CA ASP A 118 4.73 10.34 -0.60
C ASP A 118 3.92 9.89 -1.81
N LEU A 119 2.66 9.48 -1.59
CA LEU A 119 1.72 9.06 -2.63
C LEU A 119 0.61 10.09 -2.87
N GLY A 120 0.67 11.23 -2.18
CA GLY A 120 -0.40 12.22 -2.19
C GLY A 120 -1.56 11.85 -1.24
N GLU A 121 -2.56 12.72 -1.18
CA GLU A 121 -3.78 12.54 -0.36
C GLU A 121 -3.52 12.15 1.11
N ARG A 122 -2.37 12.55 1.65
CA ARG A 122 -1.88 12.19 3.00
C ARG A 122 -1.57 10.70 3.19
N VAL A 123 -1.38 9.96 2.11
CA VAL A 123 -0.94 8.56 2.13
C VAL A 123 0.55 8.50 1.88
N MET A 124 1.27 7.81 2.74
CA MET A 124 2.71 7.58 2.60
C MET A 124 3.06 6.12 2.85
N ILE A 125 4.12 5.67 2.19
CA ILE A 125 4.86 4.46 2.58
C ILE A 125 6.05 4.93 3.41
N HIS A 126 6.13 4.55 4.68
CA HIS A 126 7.15 5.05 5.60
C HIS A 126 7.63 3.97 6.59
N GLY A 127 8.68 4.27 7.33
CA GLY A 127 9.17 3.43 8.41
C GLY A 127 8.36 3.54 9.69
N THR A 128 8.93 3.08 10.79
CA THR A 128 8.27 3.13 12.09
C THR A 128 9.28 3.07 13.22
N ASN A 129 8.95 3.70 14.34
CA ASN A 129 9.58 3.48 15.63
C ASN A 129 8.88 2.37 16.45
N GLU A 130 7.83 1.74 15.88
CA GLU A 130 7.04 0.67 16.50
C GLU A 130 7.07 -0.60 15.63
N PRO A 131 8.20 -1.32 15.53
CA PRO A 131 8.38 -2.45 14.61
C PRO A 131 7.44 -3.63 14.90
N SER A 132 6.97 -3.79 16.15
CA SER A 132 6.00 -4.80 16.54
C SER A 132 4.62 -4.64 15.89
N THR A 133 4.35 -3.50 15.27
CA THR A 133 3.09 -3.23 14.55
C THR A 133 3.08 -3.78 13.12
N ILE A 134 4.23 -4.13 12.57
CA ILE A 134 4.37 -4.64 11.19
C ILE A 134 3.61 -5.96 11.02
N GLY A 135 2.87 -6.08 9.92
CA GLY A 135 2.00 -7.22 9.61
C GLY A 135 0.58 -7.09 10.17
N ARG A 136 0.21 -5.92 10.74
CA ARG A 136 -1.09 -5.71 11.39
C ARG A 136 -1.84 -4.53 10.76
N LYS A 137 -3.18 -4.56 10.85
CA LYS A 137 -4.07 -3.43 10.51
C LYS A 137 -4.16 -2.49 11.71
N VAL A 138 -3.27 -1.50 11.80
CA VAL A 138 -3.13 -0.62 12.98
C VAL A 138 -2.87 0.85 12.65
N THR A 139 -2.66 1.20 11.38
CA THR A 139 -2.37 2.59 11.02
C THR A 139 -3.64 3.41 10.81
N HIS A 140 -3.47 4.69 10.58
CA HIS A 140 -4.55 5.63 10.28
C HIS A 140 -4.69 5.87 8.75
N GLY A 141 -4.10 4.98 7.93
CA GLY A 141 -4.18 5.02 6.47
C GLY A 141 -2.83 4.87 5.76
N CYS A 142 -1.74 5.33 6.36
CA CYS A 142 -0.40 5.14 5.80
C CYS A 142 0.05 3.66 5.87
N ILE A 143 1.05 3.33 5.07
CA ILE A 143 1.65 1.99 4.99
C ILE A 143 2.99 2.05 5.72
N ARG A 144 3.14 1.24 6.80
CA ARG A 144 4.41 1.12 7.52
C ARG A 144 5.17 -0.11 7.06
N LEU A 145 6.46 0.06 6.81
CA LEU A 145 7.36 -1.02 6.42
C LEU A 145 8.53 -1.17 7.40
N PRO A 146 9.12 -2.37 7.51
CA PRO A 146 10.39 -2.55 8.19
C PRO A 146 11.48 -1.76 7.48
N HIS A 147 12.52 -1.42 8.24
CA HIS A 147 13.61 -0.55 7.76
C HIS A 147 14.34 -1.11 6.53
N ASP A 148 14.59 -2.41 6.47
CA ASP A 148 15.27 -3.07 5.36
C ASP A 148 14.48 -2.99 4.05
N MET A 149 13.18 -3.27 4.09
CA MET A 149 12.30 -3.15 2.93
C MET A 149 12.17 -1.69 2.49
N LEU A 150 11.96 -0.77 3.43
CA LEU A 150 11.85 0.65 3.11
C LEU A 150 13.13 1.23 2.52
N SER A 151 14.30 0.84 3.04
CA SER A 151 15.59 1.27 2.51
C SER A 151 15.82 0.76 1.07
N LEU A 152 15.34 -0.44 0.77
CA LEU A 152 15.35 -0.97 -0.59
C LEU A 152 14.41 -0.16 -1.49
N LEU A 153 13.17 0.09 -1.07
CA LEU A 153 12.23 0.92 -1.83
C LEU A 153 12.79 2.33 -2.07
N TRP A 154 13.41 2.92 -1.06
CA TRP A 154 14.06 4.22 -1.18
C TRP A 154 15.14 4.25 -2.27
N LYS A 155 15.89 3.18 -2.41
CA LYS A 155 16.94 3.04 -3.43
C LYS A 155 16.37 2.79 -4.83
N GLU A 156 15.33 1.97 -4.94
CA GLU A 156 14.83 1.44 -6.20
C GLU A 156 13.70 2.27 -6.82
N ALA A 157 12.93 2.99 -5.99
CA ALA A 157 11.82 3.80 -6.46
C ALA A 157 12.28 5.23 -6.77
N GLU A 158 11.78 5.78 -7.87
CA GLU A 158 11.91 7.17 -8.26
C GLU A 158 10.55 7.87 -8.21
N VAL A 159 10.56 9.21 -8.29
CA VAL A 159 9.32 9.98 -8.50
C VAL A 159 8.67 9.49 -9.80
N GLY A 160 7.37 9.20 -9.77
CA GLY A 160 6.65 8.56 -10.87
C GLY A 160 6.59 7.03 -10.78
N THR A 161 7.32 6.39 -9.85
CA THR A 161 7.20 4.93 -9.65
C THR A 161 5.76 4.55 -9.31
N THR A 162 5.20 3.58 -10.06
CA THR A 162 3.84 3.08 -9.83
C THR A 162 3.72 2.33 -8.51
N VAL A 163 2.68 2.64 -7.75
CA VAL A 163 2.28 1.94 -6.53
C VAL A 163 0.84 1.46 -6.67
N VAL A 164 0.59 0.17 -6.51
CA VAL A 164 -0.75 -0.42 -6.56
C VAL A 164 -1.15 -0.93 -5.17
N ILE A 165 -2.19 -0.37 -4.61
CA ILE A 165 -2.77 -0.79 -3.33
C ILE A 165 -4.08 -1.52 -3.62
N TYR A 166 -4.15 -2.79 -3.24
CA TYR A 166 -5.29 -3.65 -3.57
C TYR A 166 -5.65 -4.56 -2.39
N GLU A 167 -6.76 -5.21 -2.51
CA GLU A 167 -7.19 -6.27 -1.60
C GLU A 167 -7.45 -7.52 -2.44
N SER A 168 -6.63 -8.55 -2.23
CA SER A 168 -6.83 -9.83 -2.91
C SER A 168 -8.05 -10.53 -2.29
N ASP A 169 -8.83 -11.20 -3.13
CA ASP A 169 -9.87 -12.11 -2.66
C ASP A 169 -9.26 -13.50 -2.31
N ALA A 170 -9.97 -14.28 -1.51
CA ALA A 170 -9.50 -15.61 -1.09
C ALA A 170 -9.28 -16.55 -2.29
N ALA A 171 -10.10 -16.44 -3.34
CA ALA A 171 -9.99 -17.27 -4.55
C ALA A 171 -8.72 -16.96 -5.35
N SER A 172 -8.34 -15.68 -5.46
CA SER A 172 -7.10 -15.26 -6.12
C SER A 172 -5.85 -15.76 -5.37
N ILE A 173 -5.90 -15.82 -4.03
CA ILE A 173 -4.79 -16.32 -3.20
C ILE A 173 -4.59 -17.83 -3.41
N GLU A 174 -5.65 -18.62 -3.44
CA GLU A 174 -5.57 -20.07 -3.67
C GLU A 174 -5.04 -20.40 -5.06
N HIS A 175 -5.45 -19.64 -6.08
CA HIS A 175 -5.00 -19.85 -7.46
C HIS A 175 -3.48 -19.62 -7.63
N VAL A 176 -2.93 -18.64 -6.93
CA VAL A 176 -1.47 -18.36 -6.93
C VAL A 176 -0.70 -19.42 -6.15
N ARG A 177 -1.24 -19.91 -5.02
CA ARG A 177 -0.62 -21.01 -4.25
C ARG A 177 -0.58 -22.30 -5.04
N GLY A 178 -1.68 -22.71 -5.67
CA GLY A 178 -1.75 -23.94 -6.46
C GLY A 178 -0.81 -23.98 -7.67
N ARG A 179 -0.45 -22.84 -8.25
CA ARG A 179 0.56 -22.78 -9.33
C ARG A 179 1.98 -22.97 -8.82
N ASN A 180 2.33 -22.40 -7.67
CA ASN A 180 3.67 -22.55 -7.11
C ASN A 180 3.97 -23.97 -6.64
N ASP A 181 2.96 -24.70 -6.17
CA ASP A 181 3.11 -26.11 -5.75
C ASP A 181 3.32 -27.05 -6.94
N LEU A 182 2.84 -26.69 -8.14
CA LEU A 182 3.04 -27.48 -9.38
C LEU A 182 4.41 -27.25 -10.03
N GLU A 183 5.05 -26.14 -9.79
CA GLU A 183 6.42 -25.84 -10.32
C GLU A 183 7.54 -26.40 -9.45
N MET A 184 7.27 -26.67 -8.16
CA MET A 184 8.27 -27.24 -7.24
C MET A 184 8.35 -28.79 -7.28
N THR A 185 7.51 -29.45 -8.09
CA THR A 185 7.47 -30.92 -8.24
C THR A 185 7.98 -31.44 -9.58
N LYS A 186 8.73 -30.63 -10.33
CA LYS A 186 9.40 -31.07 -11.58
C LYS A 186 10.91 -31.02 -11.47
#